data_615e2787366f406713c074bd987d272d
#
_entry.id   615e2787366f406713c074bd987d272d
#
_cell.length_a   1.000
_cell.length_b   1.000
_cell.length_c   1.000
_cell.angle_alpha   90.00
_cell.angle_beta   90.00
_cell.angle_gamma   90.00
#
_symmetry.space_group_name_H-M   'P 1'
#
loop_
_entity.id
_entity.type
_entity.pdbx_description
1 polymer ?
#
loop_
_entity_poly.entity_id
_entity_poly.type
_entity_poly.pdbx_seq_one_letter_code
_entity_poly.pdbx_strand_id
1 'polypeptide(L)'
;DDVESRGLGDVYKRQDVEYVLNVTGSSPRVGSNQARSQLTVILKSWKERESEDISEVMKRVRDELSRYPESKVYLSTPAVIPGLGTSGGFEMVLEARGDAGYADLQRAVDTLMHYAEQRPEFTGLASSMQADIPQLYFDVDRDKAQLVGVSMSDIFSTMKAFTGSIYVNDFNMFNRIYRVYIQADAPYRAYRDNLNLFFVRGADGAMIPVTSLGTTHYTTGAGTIKRFNMFNAATITGEAAHGYSSGQAMDELENIVREKLPASVGVEWSGLSYQEKHVSGQTGLVLALAFLFVFLFLAAQYESWSVPVAVILSLPVAGIGAYLGIWVCGLENNIYFQIGLVMLVGLVAKNAILIVEFAKEEVEKGRDVVSAALKAAHLRFRPIVMTSLAFILGLLPLVFASGPGSASRQGIGTGVFFGMLVAISVGIVFVPFFFVWIYRIKAKLKKR
;
A
#
# COMPACT_ATOMS: atom_id res chain seq x y z
N ASP A 1 -3.67 21.75 21.53
CA ASP A 1 -4.16 22.66 20.46
C ASP A 1 -3.14 23.72 20.04
N ASP A 2 -2.34 24.27 20.97
CA ASP A 2 -1.46 25.42 20.65
C ASP A 2 -0.14 25.01 19.97
N VAL A 3 0.38 23.82 20.26
CA VAL A 3 1.63 23.29 19.67
C VAL A 3 1.39 22.78 18.26
N GLU A 4 0.29 22.07 18.02
CA GLU A 4 -0.10 21.62 16.68
C GLU A 4 -0.41 22.80 15.75
N SER A 5 -1.06 23.86 16.26
CA SER A 5 -1.38 25.04 15.46
C SER A 5 -0.15 25.87 15.10
N ARG A 6 0.89 25.91 15.94
CA ARG A 6 2.16 26.62 15.65
C ARG A 6 2.98 25.89 14.60
N GLY A 7 3.12 24.56 14.72
CA GLY A 7 3.79 23.76 13.68
C GLY A 7 3.07 23.81 12.33
N LEU A 8 1.74 23.87 12.33
CA LEU A 8 0.92 24.06 11.13
C LEU A 8 1.19 25.40 10.44
N GLY A 9 1.34 26.50 11.20
CA GLY A 9 1.61 27.82 10.63
C GLY A 9 2.89 27.85 9.78
N ASP A 10 3.90 27.05 10.11
CA ASP A 10 5.15 26.95 9.36
C ASP A 10 5.02 26.02 8.14
N VAL A 11 4.15 25.02 8.18
CA VAL A 11 3.84 24.18 7.01
C VAL A 11 3.08 24.99 5.94
N TYR A 12 2.18 25.91 6.34
CA TYR A 12 1.45 26.79 5.41
C TYR A 12 2.35 27.78 4.65
N LYS A 13 3.48 28.17 5.20
CA LYS A 13 4.36 29.15 4.57
C LYS A 13 5.23 28.60 3.46
N ARG A 14 5.09 27.30 3.13
CA ARG A 14 5.94 26.64 2.14
C ARG A 14 5.40 26.71 0.74
N GLN A 15 6.31 26.83 -0.22
CA GLN A 15 6.00 27.06 -1.63
C GLN A 15 5.19 25.93 -2.28
N ASP A 16 5.33 24.68 -1.76
CA ASP A 16 4.70 23.48 -2.34
C ASP A 16 3.32 23.15 -1.77
N VAL A 17 2.92 23.75 -0.64
CA VAL A 17 1.64 23.45 0.04
C VAL A 17 0.58 24.45 -0.39
N GLU A 18 -0.59 23.94 -0.78
CA GLU A 18 -1.74 24.78 -1.13
C GLU A 18 -2.60 25.08 0.11
N TYR A 19 -2.99 24.03 0.83
CA TYR A 19 -3.68 24.14 2.12
C TYR A 19 -3.56 22.87 2.96
N VAL A 20 -3.88 22.97 4.25
CA VAL A 20 -3.86 21.86 5.20
C VAL A 20 -5.24 21.71 5.82
N LEU A 21 -5.79 20.51 5.72
CA LEU A 21 -7.02 20.14 6.42
C LEU A 21 -6.65 19.41 7.72
N ASN A 22 -7.08 19.96 8.85
CA ASN A 22 -6.90 19.35 10.16
C ASN A 22 -8.22 18.77 10.67
N VAL A 23 -8.19 17.50 11.09
CA VAL A 23 -9.30 16.83 11.77
C VAL A 23 -8.81 16.36 13.13
N THR A 24 -9.18 17.09 14.18
CA THR A 24 -8.81 16.79 15.56
C THR A 24 -9.79 15.79 16.18
N GLY A 25 -9.29 14.87 16.98
CA GLY A 25 -10.11 13.88 17.70
C GLY A 25 -10.59 12.70 16.87
N SER A 26 -10.15 12.59 15.61
CA SER A 26 -10.50 11.46 14.73
C SER A 26 -9.41 11.18 13.73
N SER A 27 -9.27 9.91 13.37
CA SER A 27 -8.36 9.46 12.31
C SER A 27 -8.94 8.21 11.62
N PRO A 28 -8.89 8.10 10.29
CA PRO A 28 -9.32 6.88 9.57
C PRO A 28 -8.60 5.63 10.01
N ARG A 29 -7.34 5.75 10.50
CA ARG A 29 -6.55 4.62 10.97
C ARG A 29 -6.98 4.09 12.34
N VAL A 30 -7.38 4.98 13.24
CA VAL A 30 -7.63 4.63 14.65
C VAL A 30 -9.08 4.82 15.05
N GLY A 31 -9.85 5.59 14.29
CA GLY A 31 -11.20 6.00 14.65
C GLY A 31 -11.20 7.24 15.54
N SER A 32 -12.22 7.38 16.38
CA SER A 32 -12.31 8.51 17.31
C SER A 32 -11.30 8.37 18.45
N ASN A 33 -10.40 9.34 18.59
CA ASN A 33 -9.40 9.39 19.66
C ASN A 33 -9.00 10.85 19.94
N GLN A 34 -9.29 11.34 21.12
CA GLN A 34 -9.06 12.74 21.50
C GLN A 34 -7.56 13.13 21.55
N ALA A 35 -6.67 12.15 21.71
CA ALA A 35 -5.22 12.36 21.72
C ALA A 35 -4.59 12.33 20.32
N ARG A 36 -5.38 12.30 19.25
CA ARG A 36 -4.89 12.24 17.87
C ARG A 36 -5.54 13.28 16.98
N SER A 37 -4.76 13.79 16.07
CA SER A 37 -5.19 14.61 14.94
C SER A 37 -4.75 14.01 13.63
N GLN A 38 -5.54 14.22 12.60
CA GLN A 38 -5.14 13.92 11.24
C GLN A 38 -4.97 15.21 10.46
N LEU A 39 -3.79 15.37 9.90
CA LEU A 39 -3.45 16.47 9.01
C LEU A 39 -3.40 15.95 7.59
N THR A 40 -4.23 16.49 6.71
CA THR A 40 -4.14 16.21 5.28
C THR A 40 -3.52 17.42 4.61
N VAL A 41 -2.25 17.28 4.20
CA VAL A 41 -1.51 18.32 3.49
C VAL A 41 -1.81 18.20 2.01
N ILE A 42 -2.47 19.20 1.44
CA ILE A 42 -2.79 19.28 0.02
C ILE A 42 -1.73 20.13 -0.65
N LEU A 43 -1.04 19.50 -1.60
CA LEU A 43 0.05 20.12 -2.31
C LEU A 43 -0.49 20.87 -3.55
N LYS A 44 0.19 21.92 -3.96
CA LYS A 44 -0.07 22.63 -5.21
C LYS A 44 -0.02 21.70 -6.42
N SER A 45 -0.48 22.15 -7.55
CA SER A 45 -0.41 21.37 -8.79
C SER A 45 1.05 21.03 -9.13
N TRP A 46 1.27 19.91 -9.80
CA TRP A 46 2.61 19.41 -10.13
C TRP A 46 3.49 20.43 -10.89
N LYS A 47 2.86 21.31 -11.69
CA LYS A 47 3.55 22.36 -12.47
C LYS A 47 4.00 23.56 -11.65
N GLU A 48 3.44 23.74 -10.47
CA GLU A 48 3.68 24.90 -9.59
C GLU A 48 4.58 24.57 -8.40
N ARG A 49 4.99 23.31 -8.27
CA ARG A 49 5.87 22.86 -7.19
C ARG A 49 7.34 23.03 -7.57
N GLU A 50 8.17 23.34 -6.59
CA GLU A 50 9.63 23.34 -6.73
C GLU A 50 10.21 21.93 -6.85
N SER A 51 9.62 20.96 -6.11
CA SER A 51 9.99 19.56 -6.18
C SER A 51 8.81 18.70 -6.64
N GLU A 52 9.05 17.88 -7.65
CA GLU A 52 8.08 16.86 -8.13
C GLU A 52 8.10 15.63 -7.23
N ASP A 53 9.17 15.38 -6.48
CA ASP A 53 9.31 14.20 -5.62
C ASP A 53 8.63 14.41 -4.26
N ILE A 54 7.60 13.60 -4.00
CA ILE A 54 6.87 13.60 -2.74
C ILE A 54 7.76 13.18 -1.56
N SER A 55 8.76 12.33 -1.79
CA SER A 55 9.69 11.85 -0.76
C SER A 55 10.52 13.00 -0.20
N GLU A 56 10.91 13.95 -1.05
CA GLU A 56 11.63 15.14 -0.64
C GLU A 56 10.76 16.10 0.17
N VAL A 57 9.50 16.28 -0.25
CA VAL A 57 8.52 17.07 0.51
C VAL A 57 8.28 16.43 1.87
N MET A 58 8.08 15.10 1.93
CA MET A 58 7.88 14.37 3.19
C MET A 58 9.10 14.48 4.12
N LYS A 59 10.32 14.41 3.57
CA LYS A 59 11.55 14.59 4.34
C LYS A 59 11.60 15.98 4.98
N ARG A 60 11.36 17.02 4.20
CA ARG A 60 11.33 18.41 4.70
C ARG A 60 10.29 18.61 5.80
N VAL A 61 9.08 18.04 5.62
CA VAL A 61 8.02 18.11 6.63
C VAL A 61 8.42 17.34 7.90
N ARG A 62 9.04 16.18 7.76
CA ARG A 62 9.53 15.38 8.89
C ARG A 62 10.59 16.14 9.70
N ASP A 63 11.57 16.75 9.01
CA ASP A 63 12.64 17.50 9.65
C ASP A 63 12.09 18.69 10.44
N GLU A 64 11.06 19.34 9.93
CA GLU A 64 10.40 20.45 10.64
C GLU A 64 9.62 19.98 11.86
N LEU A 65 8.82 18.93 11.71
CA LEU A 65 7.98 18.40 12.78
C LEU A 65 8.82 17.72 13.89
N SER A 66 10.05 17.29 13.58
CA SER A 66 10.98 16.76 14.59
C SER A 66 11.41 17.79 15.65
N ARG A 67 11.16 19.07 15.41
CA ARG A 67 11.41 20.16 16.38
C ARG A 67 10.37 20.20 17.52
N TYR A 68 9.30 19.42 17.41
CA TYR A 68 8.21 19.37 18.39
C TYR A 68 8.18 17.99 19.06
N PRO A 69 9.05 17.75 20.07
CA PRO A 69 9.20 16.43 20.70
C PRO A 69 7.96 15.96 21.48
N GLU A 70 7.02 16.87 21.76
CA GLU A 70 5.80 16.57 22.49
C GLU A 70 4.80 15.74 21.68
N SER A 71 4.98 15.68 20.35
CA SER A 71 4.09 14.93 19.44
C SER A 71 4.83 13.88 18.66
N LYS A 72 4.23 12.69 18.53
CA LYS A 72 4.69 11.65 17.58
C LYS A 72 3.97 11.83 16.26
N VAL A 73 4.70 12.23 15.21
CA VAL A 73 4.13 12.48 13.90
C VAL A 73 4.49 11.34 12.93
N TYR A 74 3.46 10.79 12.29
CA TYR A 74 3.58 9.76 11.27
C TYR A 74 3.14 10.33 9.93
N LEU A 75 4.09 10.41 9.00
CA LEU A 75 3.82 10.83 7.62
C LEU A 75 3.53 9.61 6.76
N SER A 76 2.52 9.70 5.92
CA SER A 76 2.22 8.66 4.93
C SER A 76 1.54 9.26 3.72
N THR A 77 1.77 8.63 2.58
CA THR A 77 1.02 8.91 1.36
C THR A 77 -0.36 8.23 1.39
N PRO A 78 -1.37 8.73 0.66
CA PRO A 78 -2.62 8.01 0.51
C PRO A 78 -2.40 6.68 -0.25
N ALA A 79 -3.30 5.72 -0.05
CA ALA A 79 -3.29 4.48 -0.81
C ALA A 79 -3.34 4.76 -2.32
N VAL A 80 -2.51 4.06 -3.10
CA VAL A 80 -2.41 4.25 -4.56
C VAL A 80 -3.74 3.92 -5.26
N ILE A 81 -4.46 2.92 -4.74
CA ILE A 81 -5.79 2.53 -5.22
C ILE A 81 -6.79 2.78 -4.11
N PRO A 82 -7.75 3.73 -4.30
CA PRO A 82 -8.78 4.00 -3.31
C PRO A 82 -9.57 2.72 -2.96
N GLY A 83 -9.71 2.44 -1.65
CA GLY A 83 -10.40 1.25 -1.14
C GLY A 83 -9.51 0.03 -0.90
N LEU A 84 -8.26 0.03 -1.36
CA LEU A 84 -7.28 -1.02 -1.07
C LEU A 84 -6.22 -0.54 -0.05
N GLY A 85 -6.66 -0.27 1.17
CA GLY A 85 -5.79 0.17 2.26
C GLY A 85 -6.06 1.61 2.72
N THR A 86 -5.45 1.99 3.83
CA THR A 86 -5.61 3.30 4.47
C THR A 86 -4.43 4.24 4.20
N SER A 87 -3.31 3.73 3.72
CA SER A 87 -2.09 4.48 3.38
C SER A 87 -1.35 3.82 2.23
N GLY A 88 -0.46 4.57 1.59
CA GLY A 88 0.56 4.00 0.72
C GLY A 88 1.53 3.10 1.52
N GLY A 89 2.29 2.26 0.83
CA GLY A 89 3.18 1.29 1.45
C GLY A 89 2.49 0.01 1.89
N PHE A 90 3.05 -0.68 2.89
CA PHE A 90 2.53 -1.95 3.37
C PHE A 90 1.61 -1.79 4.60
N GLU A 91 0.69 -2.74 4.75
CA GLU A 91 -0.25 -2.84 5.87
C GLU A 91 -0.31 -4.28 6.39
N MET A 92 0.28 -4.51 7.57
CA MET A 92 0.29 -5.78 8.30
C MET A 92 -0.65 -5.71 9.49
N VAL A 93 -1.40 -6.76 9.75
CA VAL A 93 -2.27 -6.90 10.92
C VAL A 93 -1.71 -7.98 11.84
N LEU A 94 -1.43 -7.60 13.08
CA LEU A 94 -1.12 -8.53 14.17
C LEU A 94 -2.40 -8.89 14.90
N GLU A 95 -2.64 -10.18 15.12
CA GLU A 95 -3.83 -10.72 15.77
C GLU A 95 -3.46 -11.44 17.06
N ALA A 96 -4.15 -11.13 18.15
CA ALA A 96 -4.06 -11.92 19.38
C ALA A 96 -4.91 -13.17 19.24
N ARG A 97 -4.27 -14.33 19.02
CA ARG A 97 -4.93 -15.63 18.82
C ARG A 97 -4.87 -16.47 20.11
N GLY A 98 -5.79 -17.41 20.25
CA GLY A 98 -5.90 -18.27 21.42
C GLY A 98 -6.21 -17.47 22.70
N ASP A 99 -5.44 -17.70 23.76
CA ASP A 99 -5.61 -17.06 25.07
C ASP A 99 -4.89 -15.71 25.17
N ALA A 100 -4.28 -15.22 24.10
CA ALA A 100 -3.56 -13.95 24.11
C ALA A 100 -4.52 -12.77 24.33
N GLY A 101 -4.23 -11.98 25.36
CA GLY A 101 -5.00 -10.79 25.70
C GLY A 101 -4.52 -9.53 24.97
N TYR A 102 -5.17 -8.43 25.26
CA TYR A 102 -4.82 -7.13 24.70
C TYR A 102 -3.40 -6.66 25.14
N ALA A 103 -3.00 -6.98 26.37
CA ALA A 103 -1.65 -6.67 26.89
C ALA A 103 -0.56 -7.48 26.17
N ASP A 104 -0.85 -8.71 25.78
CA ASP A 104 0.08 -9.55 25.03
C ASP A 104 0.28 -9.01 23.61
N LEU A 105 -0.81 -8.56 23.00
CA LEU A 105 -0.77 -7.88 21.70
C LEU A 105 0.06 -6.60 21.75
N GLN A 106 -0.10 -5.79 22.82
CA GLN A 106 0.70 -4.58 23.00
C GLN A 106 2.19 -4.91 23.08
N ARG A 107 2.58 -5.90 23.90
CA ARG A 107 3.98 -6.34 23.99
C ARG A 107 4.53 -6.84 22.67
N ALA A 108 3.71 -7.54 21.90
CA ALA A 108 4.08 -8.00 20.55
C ALA A 108 4.29 -6.82 19.58
N VAL A 109 3.41 -5.84 19.60
CA VAL A 109 3.54 -4.60 18.81
C VAL A 109 4.82 -3.85 19.18
N ASP A 110 5.06 -3.63 20.48
CA ASP A 110 6.25 -2.91 20.96
C ASP A 110 7.53 -3.64 20.57
N THR A 111 7.53 -4.98 20.67
CA THR A 111 8.66 -5.82 20.25
C THR A 111 8.90 -5.70 18.74
N LEU A 112 7.83 -5.84 17.92
CA LEU A 112 7.96 -5.71 16.48
C LEU A 112 8.49 -4.34 16.08
N MET A 113 7.90 -3.27 16.61
CA MET A 113 8.31 -1.89 16.31
C MET A 113 9.77 -1.64 16.69
N HIS A 114 10.20 -2.11 17.87
CA HIS A 114 11.58 -1.97 18.33
C HIS A 114 12.60 -2.62 17.36
N TYR A 115 12.34 -3.83 16.90
CA TYR A 115 13.24 -4.50 15.95
C TYR A 115 13.13 -3.95 14.54
N ALA A 116 11.93 -3.57 14.10
CA ALA A 116 11.72 -3.01 12.77
C ALA A 116 12.34 -1.62 12.61
N GLU A 117 12.30 -0.76 13.63
CA GLU A 117 12.96 0.56 13.60
C GLU A 117 14.49 0.50 13.46
N GLN A 118 15.12 -0.63 13.79
CA GLN A 118 16.55 -0.86 13.63
C GLN A 118 16.94 -1.33 12.23
N ARG A 119 16.00 -1.62 11.38
CA ARG A 119 16.22 -2.16 10.03
C ARG A 119 16.19 -1.06 8.98
N PRO A 120 17.14 -1.06 8.04
CA PRO A 120 17.21 -0.04 6.98
C PRO A 120 16.12 -0.20 5.91
N GLU A 121 15.43 -1.35 5.87
CA GLU A 121 14.40 -1.67 4.89
C GLU A 121 13.11 -0.85 5.07
N PHE A 122 12.91 -0.24 6.25
CA PHE A 122 11.65 0.40 6.61
C PHE A 122 11.78 1.91 6.80
N THR A 123 10.70 2.61 6.45
CA THR A 123 10.50 4.02 6.81
C THR A 123 9.04 4.27 7.16
N GLY A 124 8.79 5.26 8.03
CA GLY A 124 7.43 5.68 8.38
C GLY A 124 6.61 4.63 9.11
N LEU A 125 7.25 3.74 9.88
CA LEU A 125 6.56 2.73 10.68
C LEU A 125 5.59 3.35 11.68
N ALA A 126 4.36 2.85 11.72
CA ALA A 126 3.32 3.29 12.64
C ALA A 126 2.42 2.12 13.06
N SER A 127 1.98 2.16 14.32
CA SER A 127 0.98 1.21 14.85
C SER A 127 -0.37 1.91 15.10
N SER A 128 -1.44 1.19 14.82
CA SER A 128 -2.79 1.63 15.19
C SER A 128 -3.08 1.43 16.68
N MET A 129 -2.28 0.61 17.35
CA MET A 129 -2.48 0.27 18.77
C MET A 129 -1.93 1.36 19.67
N GLN A 130 -2.69 1.66 20.69
CA GLN A 130 -2.32 2.61 21.74
C GLN A 130 -3.04 2.18 23.02
N ALA A 131 -2.30 1.57 23.93
CA ALA A 131 -2.83 1.04 25.19
C ALA A 131 -2.51 1.92 26.42
N ASP A 132 -1.71 2.96 26.21
CA ASP A 132 -1.13 3.81 27.26
C ASP A 132 -1.81 5.19 27.39
N ILE A 133 -3.04 5.33 26.86
CA ILE A 133 -3.75 6.59 26.93
C ILE A 133 -4.16 6.84 28.40
N PRO A 134 -3.74 7.98 28.99
CA PRO A 134 -4.19 8.35 30.33
C PRO A 134 -5.71 8.49 30.36
N GLN A 135 -6.33 7.85 31.34
CA GLN A 135 -7.78 7.87 31.55
C GLN A 135 -8.06 8.20 33.01
N LEU A 136 -9.15 8.90 33.24
CA LEU A 136 -9.70 9.11 34.58
C LEU A 136 -10.80 8.07 34.80
N TYR A 137 -10.52 7.11 35.68
CA TYR A 137 -11.51 6.10 36.08
C TYR A 137 -12.33 6.63 37.24
N PHE A 138 -13.65 6.50 37.13
CA PHE A 138 -14.58 6.81 38.19
C PHE A 138 -15.21 5.54 38.74
N ASP A 139 -14.83 5.16 39.95
CA ASP A 139 -15.35 3.98 40.61
C ASP A 139 -16.58 4.40 41.45
N VAL A 140 -17.76 3.93 41.01
CA VAL A 140 -19.04 4.30 41.64
C VAL A 140 -19.34 3.37 42.79
N ASP A 141 -19.56 3.92 43.96
CA ASP A 141 -20.12 3.22 45.12
C ASP A 141 -21.61 2.96 44.90
N ARG A 142 -21.92 1.75 44.48
CA ARG A 142 -23.27 1.32 44.09
C ARG A 142 -24.20 1.30 45.31
N ASP A 143 -23.71 0.88 46.45
CA ASP A 143 -24.51 0.82 47.70
C ASP A 143 -24.91 2.19 48.15
N LYS A 144 -23.96 3.13 48.13
CA LYS A 144 -24.20 4.53 48.44
C LYS A 144 -25.16 5.20 47.45
N ALA A 145 -25.00 4.95 46.14
CA ALA A 145 -25.92 5.48 45.15
C ALA A 145 -27.35 4.97 45.36
N GLN A 146 -27.53 3.70 45.75
CA GLN A 146 -28.82 3.12 46.06
C GLN A 146 -29.43 3.70 47.31
N LEU A 147 -28.63 3.90 48.36
CA LEU A 147 -29.10 4.53 49.63
C LEU A 147 -29.65 5.92 49.43
N VAL A 148 -29.04 6.73 48.55
CA VAL A 148 -29.51 8.10 48.27
C VAL A 148 -30.52 8.14 47.09
N GLY A 149 -30.95 7.01 46.60
CA GLY A 149 -31.96 6.89 45.54
C GLY A 149 -31.54 7.43 44.19
N VAL A 150 -30.23 7.32 43.84
CA VAL A 150 -29.70 7.71 42.52
C VAL A 150 -29.49 6.49 41.67
N SER A 151 -30.02 6.50 40.45
CA SER A 151 -29.79 5.42 39.53
C SER A 151 -28.39 5.48 38.90
N MET A 152 -27.80 4.28 38.61
CA MET A 152 -26.53 4.21 37.89
C MET A 152 -26.59 4.88 36.51
N SER A 153 -27.75 4.75 35.85
CA SER A 153 -28.00 5.38 34.54
C SER A 153 -27.89 6.91 34.62
N ASP A 154 -28.44 7.51 35.69
CA ASP A 154 -28.41 8.97 35.83
C ASP A 154 -27.00 9.47 36.12
N ILE A 155 -26.22 8.74 36.94
CA ILE A 155 -24.80 9.06 37.19
C ILE A 155 -24.02 9.07 35.87
N PHE A 156 -24.07 7.98 35.10
CA PHE A 156 -23.32 7.88 33.83
C PHE A 156 -23.84 8.83 32.76
N SER A 157 -25.14 9.06 32.67
CA SER A 157 -25.72 10.03 31.73
C SER A 157 -25.28 11.46 32.07
N THR A 158 -25.25 11.83 33.35
CA THR A 158 -24.74 13.13 33.79
C THR A 158 -23.27 13.28 33.46
N MET A 159 -22.43 12.31 33.82
CA MET A 159 -21.01 12.34 33.50
C MET A 159 -20.78 12.44 31.98
N LYS A 160 -21.49 11.63 31.19
CA LYS A 160 -21.42 11.69 29.75
C LYS A 160 -21.80 13.06 29.19
N ALA A 161 -22.87 13.69 29.74
CA ALA A 161 -23.32 15.00 29.31
C ALA A 161 -22.27 16.07 29.52
N PHE A 162 -21.68 16.09 30.70
CA PHE A 162 -20.75 17.16 31.11
C PHE A 162 -19.33 16.93 30.57
N THR A 163 -18.79 15.71 30.63
CA THR A 163 -17.40 15.43 30.22
C THR A 163 -17.26 15.08 28.75
N GLY A 164 -18.23 14.35 28.20
CA GLY A 164 -18.22 13.87 26.80
C GLY A 164 -18.99 14.81 25.87
N SER A 165 -20.23 14.57 25.73
CA SER A 165 -21.29 15.37 25.10
C SER A 165 -22.54 14.51 24.96
N ILE A 166 -23.72 15.15 24.93
CA ILE A 166 -24.96 14.50 24.53
C ILE A 166 -25.46 15.12 23.22
N TYR A 167 -25.68 14.28 22.25
CA TYR A 167 -26.45 14.64 21.07
C TYR A 167 -27.93 14.82 21.47
N VAL A 168 -28.49 15.99 21.16
CA VAL A 168 -29.84 16.36 21.54
C VAL A 168 -30.79 16.27 20.37
N ASN A 169 -30.45 16.90 19.27
CA ASN A 169 -31.30 16.99 18.08
C ASN A 169 -30.51 17.52 16.87
N ASP A 170 -31.15 17.48 15.71
CA ASP A 170 -30.68 18.13 14.47
C ASP A 170 -31.54 19.35 14.14
N PHE A 171 -30.95 20.34 13.48
CA PHE A 171 -31.69 21.41 12.83
C PHE A 171 -31.18 21.65 11.41
N ASN A 172 -32.09 22.08 10.53
CA ASN A 172 -31.77 22.38 9.15
C ASN A 172 -31.54 23.89 8.97
N MET A 173 -30.38 24.26 8.43
CA MET A 173 -30.05 25.63 8.08
C MET A 173 -29.15 25.63 6.83
N PHE A 174 -29.34 26.59 5.92
CA PHE A 174 -28.55 26.73 4.69
C PHE A 174 -28.44 25.44 3.87
N ASN A 175 -29.53 24.69 3.77
CA ASN A 175 -29.60 23.41 3.07
C ASN A 175 -28.65 22.31 3.60
N ARG A 176 -28.26 22.40 4.88
CA ARG A 176 -27.44 21.44 5.60
C ARG A 176 -28.10 21.06 6.91
N ILE A 177 -27.82 19.84 7.36
CA ILE A 177 -28.25 19.34 8.67
C ILE A 177 -27.12 19.60 9.68
N TYR A 178 -27.45 20.32 10.76
CA TYR A 178 -26.54 20.60 11.86
C TYR A 178 -26.97 19.84 13.10
N ARG A 179 -26.01 19.16 13.71
CA ARG A 179 -26.23 18.39 14.96
C ARG A 179 -26.01 19.29 16.17
N VAL A 180 -26.93 19.21 17.13
CA VAL A 180 -26.84 19.94 18.39
C VAL A 180 -26.28 19.01 19.45
N TYR A 181 -25.16 19.40 20.03
CA TYR A 181 -24.54 18.73 21.16
C TYR A 181 -24.50 19.64 22.37
N ILE A 182 -24.74 19.09 23.59
CA ILE A 182 -24.59 19.78 24.86
C ILE A 182 -23.44 19.14 25.63
N GLN A 183 -22.54 19.96 26.16
CA GLN A 183 -21.46 19.54 27.06
C GLN A 183 -21.09 20.70 27.99
N ALA A 184 -20.37 20.44 29.09
CA ALA A 184 -19.80 21.49 29.89
C ALA A 184 -18.74 22.27 29.11
N ASP A 185 -18.62 23.57 29.34
CA ASP A 185 -17.54 24.36 28.74
C ASP A 185 -16.17 23.90 29.25
N ALA A 186 -15.13 24.13 28.43
CA ALA A 186 -13.77 23.59 28.64
C ALA A 186 -13.21 23.88 30.08
N PRO A 187 -13.33 25.07 30.64
CA PRO A 187 -12.84 25.36 32.02
C PRO A 187 -13.47 24.48 33.07
N TYR A 188 -14.72 24.04 32.89
CA TYR A 188 -15.49 23.27 33.87
C TYR A 188 -15.33 21.75 33.74
N ARG A 189 -14.55 21.25 32.75
CA ARG A 189 -14.29 19.81 32.52
C ARG A 189 -12.83 19.47 32.33
N ALA A 190 -11.93 20.47 32.41
CA ALA A 190 -10.51 20.28 32.13
C ALA A 190 -9.74 19.58 33.26
N TYR A 191 -10.22 19.68 34.48
CA TYR A 191 -9.52 19.18 35.67
C TYR A 191 -10.38 18.17 36.43
N ARG A 192 -9.71 17.21 37.11
CA ARG A 192 -10.36 16.19 37.95
C ARG A 192 -11.30 16.83 39.00
N ASP A 193 -10.84 17.91 39.63
CA ASP A 193 -11.57 18.56 40.69
C ASP A 193 -12.88 19.22 40.23
N ASN A 194 -13.03 19.46 38.93
CA ASN A 194 -14.26 20.00 38.34
C ASN A 194 -15.44 19.00 38.43
N LEU A 195 -15.19 17.72 38.69
CA LEU A 195 -16.26 16.75 38.97
C LEU A 195 -17.11 17.11 40.18
N ASN A 196 -16.60 17.93 41.10
CA ASN A 196 -17.37 18.46 42.22
C ASN A 196 -18.50 19.41 41.78
N LEU A 197 -18.46 19.92 40.58
CA LEU A 197 -19.47 20.83 40.03
C LEU A 197 -20.62 20.07 39.34
N PHE A 198 -20.53 18.74 39.24
CA PHE A 198 -21.55 17.93 38.58
C PHE A 198 -22.47 17.32 39.65
N PHE A 199 -23.78 17.48 39.43
CA PHE A 199 -24.79 17.01 40.33
C PHE A 199 -25.77 16.07 39.65
N VAL A 200 -26.20 15.06 40.35
CA VAL A 200 -27.24 14.11 39.93
C VAL A 200 -28.44 14.27 40.84
N ARG A 201 -29.63 14.15 40.31
CA ARG A 201 -30.87 14.25 41.10
C ARG A 201 -31.18 12.94 41.80
N GLY A 202 -31.32 12.98 43.12
CA GLY A 202 -31.81 11.87 43.93
C GLY A 202 -33.32 11.66 43.82
N ALA A 203 -33.82 10.56 44.39
CA ALA A 203 -35.25 10.21 44.37
C ALA A 203 -36.14 11.21 45.10
N ASP A 204 -35.60 11.87 46.11
CA ASP A 204 -36.25 12.94 46.90
C ASP A 204 -36.18 14.30 46.19
N GLY A 205 -35.54 14.40 45.03
CA GLY A 205 -35.34 15.64 44.28
C GLY A 205 -34.09 16.42 44.68
N ALA A 206 -33.33 15.98 45.70
CA ALA A 206 -32.08 16.61 46.11
C ALA A 206 -30.99 16.50 45.05
N MET A 207 -30.19 17.53 44.91
CA MET A 207 -29.04 17.56 44.00
C MET A 207 -27.80 17.04 44.73
N ILE A 208 -27.29 15.87 44.30
CA ILE A 208 -26.21 15.15 44.96
C ILE A 208 -24.94 15.31 44.12
N PRO A 209 -23.81 15.77 44.67
CA PRO A 209 -22.56 15.87 43.96
C PRO A 209 -22.09 14.47 43.46
N VAL A 210 -21.67 14.35 42.20
CA VAL A 210 -21.19 13.08 41.63
C VAL A 210 -20.01 12.51 42.41
N THR A 211 -19.12 13.38 42.89
CA THR A 211 -17.94 12.99 43.70
C THR A 211 -18.29 12.39 45.07
N SER A 212 -19.51 12.61 45.58
CA SER A 212 -19.97 11.95 46.80
C SER A 212 -20.38 10.49 46.56
N LEU A 213 -20.62 10.08 45.30
CA LEU A 213 -21.10 8.78 44.90
C LEU A 213 -20.00 7.82 44.44
N GLY A 214 -18.73 8.23 44.53
CA GLY A 214 -17.62 7.39 44.11
C GLY A 214 -16.27 8.04 44.25
N THR A 215 -15.23 7.35 43.84
CA THR A 215 -13.84 7.81 43.86
C THR A 215 -13.24 7.84 42.49
N THR A 216 -12.26 8.70 42.27
CA THR A 216 -11.55 8.81 40.98
C THR A 216 -10.07 8.49 41.14
N HIS A 217 -9.53 7.77 40.16
CA HIS A 217 -8.09 7.56 40.05
C HIS A 217 -7.65 7.59 38.57
N TYR A 218 -6.39 7.92 38.34
CA TYR A 218 -5.82 7.85 37.02
C TYR A 218 -5.44 6.42 36.70
N THR A 219 -5.74 6.01 35.46
CA THR A 219 -5.34 4.72 34.90
C THR A 219 -4.88 4.93 33.48
N THR A 220 -4.33 3.91 32.88
CA THR A 220 -4.03 3.87 31.43
C THR A 220 -4.89 2.84 30.76
N GLY A 221 -5.30 3.10 29.55
CA GLY A 221 -6.13 2.16 28.81
C GLY A 221 -6.12 2.43 27.30
N ALA A 222 -6.72 1.52 26.55
CA ALA A 222 -6.89 1.67 25.13
C ALA A 222 -8.01 2.68 24.82
N GLY A 223 -7.73 3.64 23.96
CA GLY A 223 -8.76 4.55 23.44
C GLY A 223 -9.69 3.88 22.44
N THR A 224 -9.17 2.91 21.70
CA THR A 224 -9.92 2.13 20.70
C THR A 224 -9.36 0.72 20.66
N ILE A 225 -10.23 -0.28 20.69
CA ILE A 225 -9.90 -1.68 20.49
C ILE A 225 -10.39 -2.08 19.11
N LYS A 226 -9.45 -2.43 18.21
CA LYS A 226 -9.75 -2.95 16.89
C LYS A 226 -9.79 -4.47 16.91
N ARG A 227 -10.65 -5.03 16.06
CA ARG A 227 -10.69 -6.46 15.79
C ARG A 227 -10.57 -6.72 14.29
N PHE A 228 -9.83 -7.77 13.97
CA PHE A 228 -9.72 -8.31 12.62
C PHE A 228 -9.95 -9.82 12.71
N ASN A 229 -10.72 -10.38 11.82
CA ASN A 229 -11.13 -11.80 11.87
C ASN A 229 -11.62 -12.26 13.27
N MET A 230 -12.33 -11.38 13.97
CA MET A 230 -12.85 -11.60 15.35
C MET A 230 -11.79 -11.57 16.45
N PHE A 231 -10.48 -11.52 16.16
CA PHE A 231 -9.40 -11.38 17.13
C PHE A 231 -9.13 -9.90 17.45
N ASN A 232 -8.65 -9.61 18.65
CA ASN A 232 -8.08 -8.30 18.94
C ASN A 232 -6.86 -8.10 18.04
N ALA A 233 -6.79 -6.96 17.38
CA ALA A 233 -5.81 -6.75 16.35
C ALA A 233 -5.18 -5.36 16.40
N ALA A 234 -3.93 -5.30 15.94
CA ALA A 234 -3.17 -4.07 15.72
C ALA A 234 -2.71 -4.00 14.27
N THR A 235 -2.96 -2.88 13.62
CA THR A 235 -2.49 -2.64 12.26
C THR A 235 -1.14 -1.92 12.31
N ILE A 236 -0.13 -2.49 11.67
CA ILE A 236 1.19 -1.91 11.48
C ILE A 236 1.26 -1.42 10.05
N THR A 237 1.59 -0.16 9.85
CA THR A 237 1.76 0.46 8.54
C THR A 237 3.17 1.01 8.40
N GLY A 238 3.70 1.01 7.18
CA GLY A 238 5.00 1.58 6.87
C GLY A 238 5.25 1.58 5.38
N GLU A 239 6.37 2.13 4.97
CA GLU A 239 6.81 2.17 3.57
C GLU A 239 8.18 1.50 3.46
N ALA A 240 8.48 0.92 2.30
CA ALA A 240 9.83 0.46 1.99
C ALA A 240 10.77 1.67 1.94
N ALA A 241 11.95 1.54 2.52
CA ALA A 241 12.97 2.58 2.43
C ALA A 241 13.53 2.67 1.01
N HIS A 242 14.12 3.83 0.66
CA HIS A 242 14.71 4.03 -0.67
C HIS A 242 15.74 2.93 -0.99
N GLY A 243 15.58 2.30 -2.14
CA GLY A 243 16.43 1.17 -2.59
C GLY A 243 15.93 -0.23 -2.20
N TYR A 244 14.84 -0.33 -1.47
CA TYR A 244 14.18 -1.59 -1.12
C TYR A 244 12.80 -1.68 -1.76
N SER A 245 12.42 -2.88 -2.22
CA SER A 245 11.08 -3.11 -2.73
C SER A 245 10.07 -3.36 -1.60
N SER A 246 8.80 -3.10 -1.86
CA SER A 246 7.68 -3.43 -0.95
C SER A 246 7.72 -4.91 -0.53
N GLY A 247 7.98 -5.83 -1.48
CA GLY A 247 8.11 -7.27 -1.20
C GLY A 247 9.24 -7.59 -0.22
N GLN A 248 10.42 -6.96 -0.38
CA GLN A 248 11.55 -7.15 0.54
C GLN A 248 11.22 -6.65 1.95
N ALA A 249 10.58 -5.49 2.06
CA ALA A 249 10.14 -4.95 3.35
C ALA A 249 9.11 -5.89 4.01
N MET A 250 8.13 -6.38 3.26
CA MET A 250 7.14 -7.34 3.78
C MET A 250 7.77 -8.66 4.23
N ASP A 251 8.73 -9.22 3.47
CA ASP A 251 9.43 -10.45 3.83
C ASP A 251 10.25 -10.27 5.11
N GLU A 252 10.92 -9.12 5.27
CA GLU A 252 11.69 -8.83 6.47
C GLU A 252 10.81 -8.64 7.71
N LEU A 253 9.63 -8.02 7.58
CA LEU A 253 8.64 -7.98 8.67
C LEU A 253 8.19 -9.38 9.10
N GLU A 254 7.91 -10.27 8.15
CA GLU A 254 7.57 -11.65 8.46
C GLU A 254 8.71 -12.39 9.17
N ASN A 255 9.96 -12.12 8.80
CA ASN A 255 11.13 -12.67 9.47
C ASN A 255 11.21 -12.21 10.92
N ILE A 256 11.04 -10.90 11.18
CA ILE A 256 11.04 -10.37 12.55
C ILE A 256 9.91 -11.00 13.37
N VAL A 257 8.72 -11.11 12.81
CA VAL A 257 7.58 -11.76 13.49
C VAL A 257 7.92 -13.19 13.85
N ARG A 258 8.42 -13.98 12.91
CA ARG A 258 8.75 -15.40 13.11
C ARG A 258 9.83 -15.61 14.15
N GLU A 259 10.82 -14.71 14.21
CA GLU A 259 11.97 -14.84 15.13
C GLU A 259 11.69 -14.29 16.53
N LYS A 260 10.90 -13.23 16.64
CA LYS A 260 10.81 -12.42 17.86
C LYS A 260 9.46 -12.46 18.54
N LEU A 261 8.39 -12.83 17.85
CA LEU A 261 7.06 -12.84 18.43
C LEU A 261 6.62 -14.26 18.86
N PRO A 262 5.78 -14.37 19.89
CA PRO A 262 5.25 -15.65 20.34
C PRO A 262 4.24 -16.20 19.32
N ALA A 263 4.09 -17.51 19.24
CA ALA A 263 3.16 -18.20 18.34
C ALA A 263 1.67 -17.87 18.59
N SER A 264 1.35 -17.28 19.74
CA SER A 264 -0.01 -16.78 20.05
C SER A 264 -0.38 -15.49 19.31
N VAL A 265 0.57 -14.88 18.60
CA VAL A 265 0.32 -13.71 17.76
C VAL A 265 0.29 -14.13 16.30
N GLY A 266 -0.90 -14.03 15.69
CA GLY A 266 -1.07 -14.25 14.26
C GLY A 266 -0.71 -13.03 13.44
N VAL A 267 -0.41 -13.26 12.16
CA VAL A 267 -0.10 -12.20 11.19
C VAL A 267 -0.96 -12.40 9.96
N GLU A 268 -1.54 -11.30 9.51
CA GLU A 268 -2.26 -11.24 8.24
C GLU A 268 -1.85 -9.96 7.49
N TRP A 269 -1.88 -10.03 6.18
CA TRP A 269 -1.70 -8.85 5.33
C TRP A 269 -3.05 -8.24 4.99
N SER A 270 -3.11 -6.94 4.88
CA SER A 270 -4.34 -6.19 4.55
C SER A 270 -4.13 -5.29 3.33
N GLY A 271 -5.24 -4.87 2.73
CA GLY A 271 -5.21 -3.90 1.64
C GLY A 271 -4.40 -4.33 0.42
N LEU A 272 -3.57 -3.43 -0.07
CA LEU A 272 -2.71 -3.67 -1.23
C LEU A 272 -1.65 -4.74 -0.95
N SER A 273 -1.14 -4.80 0.29
CA SER A 273 -0.12 -5.79 0.69
C SER A 273 -0.63 -7.21 0.60
N TYR A 274 -1.90 -7.44 0.95
CA TYR A 274 -2.54 -8.74 0.75
C TYR A 274 -2.56 -9.13 -0.74
N GLN A 275 -2.93 -8.18 -1.61
CA GLN A 275 -2.94 -8.41 -3.05
C GLN A 275 -1.53 -8.72 -3.57
N GLU A 276 -0.53 -7.96 -3.14
CA GLU A 276 0.86 -8.13 -3.55
C GLU A 276 1.41 -9.50 -3.13
N LYS A 277 1.19 -9.91 -1.89
CA LYS A 277 1.60 -11.26 -1.41
C LYS A 277 0.88 -12.38 -2.15
N HIS A 278 -0.41 -12.21 -2.42
CA HIS A 278 -1.22 -13.22 -3.11
C HIS A 278 -0.81 -13.37 -4.58
N VAL A 279 -0.52 -12.25 -5.25
CA VAL A 279 -0.13 -12.23 -6.68
C VAL A 279 1.33 -12.61 -6.87
N SER A 280 2.25 -12.20 -5.98
CA SER A 280 3.69 -12.50 -6.15
C SER A 280 3.97 -13.99 -6.20
N GLY A 281 3.23 -14.82 -5.44
CA GLY A 281 3.30 -16.28 -5.52
C GLY A 281 2.75 -16.88 -6.82
N GLN A 282 1.91 -16.15 -7.55
CA GLN A 282 1.23 -16.63 -8.76
C GLN A 282 1.85 -16.11 -10.06
N THR A 283 2.74 -15.10 -10.00
CA THR A 283 3.34 -14.50 -11.20
C THR A 283 4.05 -15.52 -12.06
N GLY A 284 4.79 -16.45 -11.46
CA GLY A 284 5.45 -17.55 -12.19
C GLY A 284 4.44 -18.45 -12.92
N LEU A 285 3.32 -18.78 -12.26
CA LEU A 285 2.24 -19.57 -12.86
C LEU A 285 1.57 -18.82 -14.02
N VAL A 286 1.26 -17.55 -13.84
CA VAL A 286 0.63 -16.71 -14.89
C VAL A 286 1.53 -16.59 -16.10
N LEU A 287 2.84 -16.36 -15.92
CA LEU A 287 3.81 -16.35 -17.02
C LEU A 287 3.92 -17.70 -17.69
N ALA A 288 3.99 -18.80 -16.91
CA ALA A 288 4.04 -20.16 -17.48
C ALA A 288 2.78 -20.48 -18.31
N LEU A 289 1.59 -20.08 -17.81
CA LEU A 289 0.35 -20.21 -18.55
C LEU A 289 0.34 -19.35 -19.83
N ALA A 290 0.83 -18.11 -19.73
CA ALA A 290 0.95 -17.23 -20.90
C ALA A 290 1.84 -17.87 -21.98
N PHE A 291 3.00 -18.40 -21.61
CA PHE A 291 3.88 -19.13 -22.52
C PHE A 291 3.20 -20.39 -23.09
N LEU A 292 2.50 -21.16 -22.26
CA LEU A 292 1.77 -22.35 -22.68
C LEU A 292 0.67 -22.01 -23.69
N PHE A 293 -0.15 -21.00 -23.43
CA PHE A 293 -1.22 -20.59 -24.35
C PHE A 293 -0.66 -20.06 -25.67
N VAL A 294 0.40 -19.25 -25.63
CA VAL A 294 1.10 -18.80 -26.85
C VAL A 294 1.63 -20.01 -27.61
N PHE A 295 2.23 -20.98 -26.93
CA PHE A 295 2.73 -22.22 -27.58
C PHE A 295 1.61 -23.00 -28.24
N LEU A 296 0.50 -23.27 -27.52
CA LEU A 296 -0.62 -24.05 -28.05
C LEU A 296 -1.29 -23.33 -29.23
N PHE A 297 -1.48 -22.02 -29.13
CA PHE A 297 -2.03 -21.22 -30.23
C PHE A 297 -1.14 -21.31 -31.49
N LEU A 298 0.17 -21.16 -31.31
CA LEU A 298 1.14 -21.29 -32.43
C LEU A 298 1.22 -22.71 -32.95
N ALA A 299 1.14 -23.74 -32.09
CA ALA A 299 1.12 -25.13 -32.51
C ALA A 299 -0.11 -25.44 -33.37
N ALA A 300 -1.26 -24.90 -33.02
CA ALA A 300 -2.49 -25.01 -33.80
C ALA A 300 -2.36 -24.28 -35.17
N GLN A 301 -1.81 -23.05 -35.14
CA GLN A 301 -1.67 -22.25 -36.36
C GLN A 301 -0.65 -22.83 -37.37
N TYR A 302 0.46 -23.37 -36.87
CA TYR A 302 1.52 -23.93 -37.73
C TYR A 302 1.36 -25.43 -38.04
N GLU A 303 0.36 -26.09 -37.46
CA GLU A 303 0.17 -27.55 -37.55
C GLU A 303 1.47 -28.31 -37.22
N SER A 304 2.24 -27.78 -36.27
CA SER A 304 3.57 -28.29 -35.93
C SER A 304 3.95 -28.00 -34.46
N TRP A 305 4.43 -29.00 -33.77
CA TRP A 305 4.92 -28.85 -32.40
C TRP A 305 6.34 -28.25 -32.30
N SER A 306 7.12 -28.32 -33.37
CA SER A 306 8.53 -27.89 -33.37
C SER A 306 8.70 -26.41 -33.68
N VAL A 307 7.89 -25.87 -34.59
CA VAL A 307 8.02 -24.47 -35.05
C VAL A 307 7.74 -23.44 -33.93
N PRO A 308 6.72 -23.62 -33.11
CA PRO A 308 6.46 -22.70 -31.99
C PRO A 308 7.59 -22.56 -30.99
N VAL A 309 8.40 -23.62 -30.81
CA VAL A 309 9.54 -23.60 -29.88
C VAL A 309 10.55 -22.51 -30.26
N ALA A 310 10.77 -22.27 -31.56
CA ALA A 310 11.68 -21.23 -32.05
C ALA A 310 11.20 -19.82 -31.63
N VAL A 311 9.88 -19.60 -31.67
CA VAL A 311 9.27 -18.34 -31.24
C VAL A 311 9.43 -18.16 -29.73
N ILE A 312 9.10 -19.19 -28.96
CA ILE A 312 9.14 -19.12 -27.48
C ILE A 312 10.55 -18.90 -26.95
N LEU A 313 11.56 -19.55 -27.55
CA LEU A 313 12.97 -19.37 -27.16
C LEU A 313 13.48 -17.93 -27.36
N SER A 314 12.81 -17.13 -28.18
CA SER A 314 13.16 -15.73 -28.37
C SER A 314 12.58 -14.80 -27.28
N LEU A 315 11.52 -15.21 -26.58
CA LEU A 315 10.84 -14.37 -25.61
C LEU A 315 11.68 -14.02 -24.37
N PRO A 316 12.48 -14.94 -23.78
CA PRO A 316 13.36 -14.62 -22.65
C PRO A 316 14.36 -13.50 -22.95
N VAL A 317 14.80 -13.33 -24.19
CA VAL A 317 15.71 -12.25 -24.60
C VAL A 317 15.08 -10.88 -24.34
N ALA A 318 13.80 -10.73 -24.67
CA ALA A 318 13.06 -9.51 -24.36
C ALA A 318 12.86 -9.30 -22.84
N GLY A 319 12.62 -10.38 -22.12
CA GLY A 319 12.53 -10.36 -20.66
C GLY A 319 13.81 -9.82 -20.00
N ILE A 320 14.97 -10.29 -20.45
CA ILE A 320 16.28 -9.76 -20.00
C ILE A 320 16.35 -8.25 -20.28
N GLY A 321 15.93 -7.80 -21.46
CA GLY A 321 15.87 -6.38 -21.80
C GLY A 321 14.99 -5.57 -20.86
N ALA A 322 13.82 -6.10 -20.49
CA ALA A 322 12.90 -5.44 -19.56
C ALA A 322 13.51 -5.31 -18.16
N TYR A 323 14.13 -6.36 -17.62
CA TYR A 323 14.82 -6.32 -16.33
C TYR A 323 16.03 -5.39 -16.33
N LEU A 324 16.81 -5.37 -17.38
CA LEU A 324 17.91 -4.41 -17.55
C LEU A 324 17.39 -2.97 -17.55
N GLY A 325 16.24 -2.73 -18.21
CA GLY A 325 15.63 -1.41 -18.26
C GLY A 325 15.24 -0.87 -16.90
N ILE A 326 14.54 -1.65 -16.07
CA ILE A 326 14.16 -1.23 -14.72
C ILE A 326 15.39 -1.04 -13.83
N TRP A 327 16.41 -1.90 -13.97
CA TRP A 327 17.66 -1.77 -13.22
C TRP A 327 18.40 -0.47 -13.55
N VAL A 328 18.54 -0.15 -14.84
CA VAL A 328 19.19 1.10 -15.29
C VAL A 328 18.44 2.36 -14.85
N CYS A 329 17.09 2.28 -14.86
CA CYS A 329 16.25 3.41 -14.46
C CYS A 329 16.01 3.48 -12.94
N GLY A 330 16.56 2.56 -12.14
CA GLY A 330 16.36 2.51 -10.69
C GLY A 330 14.91 2.24 -10.26
N LEU A 331 14.13 1.57 -11.11
CA LEU A 331 12.74 1.22 -10.84
C LEU A 331 12.63 -0.14 -10.17
N GLU A 332 11.58 -0.32 -9.37
CA GLU A 332 11.33 -1.57 -8.66
C GLU A 332 10.53 -2.58 -9.49
N ASN A 333 10.73 -3.88 -9.20
CA ASN A 333 9.92 -4.95 -9.74
C ASN A 333 8.57 -5.01 -9.02
N ASN A 334 7.65 -4.16 -9.40
CA ASN A 334 6.30 -4.09 -8.87
C ASN A 334 5.26 -4.78 -9.77
N ILE A 335 4.00 -4.86 -9.31
CA ILE A 335 2.89 -5.45 -10.06
C ILE A 335 2.75 -4.84 -11.46
N TYR A 336 2.96 -3.54 -11.62
CA TYR A 336 2.82 -2.85 -12.89
C TYR A 336 3.87 -3.30 -13.90
N PHE A 337 5.12 -3.46 -13.46
CA PHE A 337 6.18 -4.04 -14.29
C PHE A 337 5.85 -5.48 -14.71
N GLN A 338 5.32 -6.30 -13.80
CA GLN A 338 4.92 -7.69 -14.11
C GLN A 338 3.80 -7.75 -15.15
N ILE A 339 2.83 -6.84 -15.10
CA ILE A 339 1.81 -6.67 -16.15
C ILE A 339 2.48 -6.30 -17.47
N GLY A 340 3.47 -5.40 -17.45
CA GLY A 340 4.27 -5.04 -18.61
C GLY A 340 4.99 -6.24 -19.22
N LEU A 341 5.54 -7.15 -18.41
CA LEU A 341 6.17 -8.39 -18.89
C LEU A 341 5.19 -9.30 -19.63
N VAL A 342 3.98 -9.48 -19.10
CA VAL A 342 2.94 -10.29 -19.79
C VAL A 342 2.58 -9.68 -21.14
N MET A 343 2.40 -8.35 -21.18
CA MET A 343 2.13 -7.63 -22.43
C MET A 343 3.31 -7.77 -23.44
N LEU A 344 4.54 -7.71 -22.95
CA LEU A 344 5.75 -7.85 -23.75
C LEU A 344 5.83 -9.21 -24.47
N VAL A 345 5.39 -10.30 -23.80
CA VAL A 345 5.33 -11.64 -24.41
C VAL A 345 4.52 -11.62 -25.70
N GLY A 346 3.33 -11.02 -25.67
CA GLY A 346 2.47 -10.93 -26.86
C GLY A 346 3.07 -10.08 -28.00
N LEU A 347 3.70 -8.96 -27.62
CA LEU A 347 4.30 -8.03 -28.59
C LEU A 347 5.53 -8.62 -29.30
N VAL A 348 6.39 -9.31 -28.56
CA VAL A 348 7.61 -9.92 -29.09
C VAL A 348 7.27 -11.17 -29.90
N ALA A 349 6.32 -11.98 -29.44
CA ALA A 349 5.84 -13.14 -30.17
C ALA A 349 5.41 -12.77 -31.59
N LYS A 350 4.68 -11.66 -31.79
CA LYS A 350 4.27 -11.17 -33.09
C LYS A 350 5.45 -10.99 -34.07
N ASN A 351 6.56 -10.43 -33.62
CA ASN A 351 7.73 -10.18 -34.42
C ASN A 351 8.44 -11.52 -34.83
N ALA A 352 8.55 -12.44 -33.86
CA ALA A 352 9.14 -13.75 -34.08
C ALA A 352 8.28 -14.60 -35.03
N ILE A 353 6.94 -14.54 -34.88
CA ILE A 353 5.99 -15.22 -35.74
C ILE A 353 6.22 -14.85 -37.22
N LEU A 354 6.34 -13.56 -37.52
CA LEU A 354 6.52 -13.07 -38.89
C LEU A 354 7.80 -13.60 -39.55
N ILE A 355 8.90 -13.75 -38.83
CA ILE A 355 10.14 -14.30 -39.34
C ILE A 355 10.02 -15.81 -39.57
N VAL A 356 9.49 -16.53 -38.57
CA VAL A 356 9.38 -17.99 -38.58
C VAL A 356 8.42 -18.47 -39.65
N GLU A 357 7.30 -17.78 -39.88
CA GLU A 357 6.33 -18.08 -40.90
C GLU A 357 6.95 -17.99 -42.30
N PHE A 358 7.63 -16.88 -42.62
CA PHE A 358 8.32 -16.72 -43.90
C PHE A 358 9.46 -17.71 -44.06
N ALA A 359 10.20 -18.03 -42.99
CA ALA A 359 11.25 -19.02 -43.05
C ALA A 359 10.69 -20.42 -43.35
N LYS A 360 9.54 -20.79 -42.73
CA LYS A 360 8.84 -22.06 -43.02
C LYS A 360 8.39 -22.13 -44.47
N GLU A 361 7.75 -21.07 -44.97
CA GLU A 361 7.28 -20.99 -46.35
C GLU A 361 8.44 -21.16 -47.40
N GLU A 362 9.59 -20.53 -47.13
CA GLU A 362 10.76 -20.66 -48.02
C GLU A 362 11.39 -22.06 -47.95
N VAL A 363 11.34 -22.75 -46.80
CA VAL A 363 11.76 -24.15 -46.69
C VAL A 363 10.80 -25.08 -47.46
N GLU A 364 9.50 -24.85 -47.41
CA GLU A 364 8.48 -25.59 -48.14
C GLU A 364 8.63 -25.42 -49.67
N LYS A 365 9.14 -24.26 -50.12
CA LYS A 365 9.52 -24.00 -51.50
C LYS A 365 10.82 -24.72 -51.95
N GLY A 366 11.42 -25.55 -51.08
CA GLY A 366 12.61 -26.34 -51.36
C GLY A 366 13.95 -25.66 -51.11
N ARG A 367 13.99 -24.53 -50.40
CA ARG A 367 15.25 -23.88 -50.04
C ARG A 367 15.92 -24.57 -48.83
N ASP A 368 17.24 -24.47 -48.78
CA ASP A 368 18.00 -24.89 -47.62
C ASP A 368 17.59 -24.06 -46.38
N VAL A 369 17.51 -24.72 -45.22
CA VAL A 369 16.99 -24.15 -43.97
C VAL A 369 17.73 -22.86 -43.54
N VAL A 370 19.06 -22.80 -43.71
CA VAL A 370 19.86 -21.62 -43.35
C VAL A 370 19.56 -20.47 -44.31
N SER A 371 19.54 -20.76 -45.63
CA SER A 371 19.23 -19.76 -46.65
C SER A 371 17.81 -19.22 -46.53
N ALA A 372 16.85 -20.09 -46.18
CA ALA A 372 15.46 -19.73 -45.96
C ALA A 372 15.31 -18.80 -44.72
N ALA A 373 15.97 -19.12 -43.60
CA ALA A 373 15.94 -18.30 -42.39
C ALA A 373 16.59 -16.91 -42.61
N LEU A 374 17.72 -16.85 -43.32
CA LEU A 374 18.39 -15.56 -43.62
C LEU A 374 17.54 -14.71 -44.55
N LYS A 375 16.94 -15.30 -45.57
CA LYS A 375 16.05 -14.60 -46.51
C LYS A 375 14.81 -14.05 -45.79
N ALA A 376 14.19 -14.86 -44.95
CA ALA A 376 13.04 -14.44 -44.16
C ALA A 376 13.38 -13.26 -43.25
N ALA A 377 14.51 -13.34 -42.53
CA ALA A 377 14.99 -12.26 -41.68
C ALA A 377 15.23 -10.98 -42.49
N HIS A 378 15.87 -11.06 -43.65
CA HIS A 378 16.14 -9.90 -44.50
C HIS A 378 14.85 -9.26 -45.04
N LEU A 379 13.90 -10.07 -45.52
CA LEU A 379 12.63 -9.56 -46.07
C LEU A 379 11.75 -8.93 -45.02
N ARG A 380 11.76 -9.49 -43.80
CA ARG A 380 10.93 -9.03 -42.69
C ARG A 380 11.60 -8.00 -41.78
N PHE A 381 12.89 -7.77 -41.94
CA PHE A 381 13.64 -6.79 -41.14
C PHE A 381 13.00 -5.40 -41.16
N ARG A 382 12.76 -4.85 -42.33
CA ARG A 382 12.22 -3.50 -42.50
C ARG A 382 10.80 -3.33 -41.90
N PRO A 383 9.81 -4.20 -42.20
CA PRO A 383 8.49 -4.13 -41.56
C PRO A 383 8.53 -4.27 -40.04
N ILE A 384 9.35 -5.20 -39.51
CA ILE A 384 9.45 -5.41 -38.05
C ILE A 384 10.06 -4.19 -37.39
N VAL A 385 11.15 -3.65 -37.89
CA VAL A 385 11.79 -2.47 -37.33
C VAL A 385 10.84 -1.26 -37.39
N MET A 386 10.13 -1.05 -38.50
CA MET A 386 9.16 0.06 -38.59
C MET A 386 8.06 -0.04 -37.56
N THR A 387 7.43 -1.20 -37.43
CA THR A 387 6.30 -1.36 -36.48
C THR A 387 6.77 -1.29 -35.02
N SER A 388 7.92 -1.84 -34.74
CA SER A 388 8.46 -1.86 -33.39
C SER A 388 9.02 -0.49 -32.96
N LEU A 389 9.66 0.25 -33.86
CA LEU A 389 10.06 1.63 -33.58
C LEU A 389 8.86 2.54 -33.36
N ALA A 390 7.81 2.41 -34.18
CA ALA A 390 6.58 3.16 -33.95
C ALA A 390 5.98 2.87 -32.57
N PHE A 391 6.00 1.60 -32.14
CA PHE A 391 5.52 1.20 -30.82
C PHE A 391 6.42 1.74 -29.69
N ILE A 392 7.74 1.61 -29.82
CA ILE A 392 8.73 2.11 -28.86
C ILE A 392 8.59 3.63 -28.67
N LEU A 393 8.46 4.38 -29.79
CA LEU A 393 8.24 5.83 -29.72
C LEU A 393 6.90 6.18 -29.05
N GLY A 394 5.87 5.35 -29.27
CA GLY A 394 4.58 5.47 -28.60
C GLY A 394 4.62 5.24 -27.08
N LEU A 395 5.62 4.50 -26.58
CA LEU A 395 5.83 4.26 -25.15
C LEU A 395 6.62 5.37 -24.44
N LEU A 396 7.32 6.25 -25.15
CA LEU A 396 8.09 7.34 -24.55
C LEU A 396 7.29 8.19 -23.55
N PRO A 397 6.03 8.57 -23.83
CA PRO A 397 5.23 9.31 -22.86
C PRO A 397 4.97 8.54 -21.56
N LEU A 398 4.98 7.20 -21.59
CA LEU A 398 4.84 6.39 -20.37
C LEU A 398 6.16 6.30 -19.60
N VAL A 399 7.29 6.19 -20.30
CA VAL A 399 8.64 6.13 -19.69
C VAL A 399 8.96 7.43 -18.96
N PHE A 400 8.63 8.57 -19.57
CA PHE A 400 8.84 9.91 -19.01
C PHE A 400 7.60 10.47 -18.32
N ALA A 401 6.66 9.61 -17.91
CA ALA A 401 5.45 10.06 -17.24
C ALA A 401 5.79 10.75 -15.92
N SER A 402 5.21 11.92 -15.69
CA SER A 402 5.25 12.66 -14.43
C SER A 402 3.85 12.86 -13.89
N GLY A 403 3.74 13.28 -12.63
CA GLY A 403 2.47 13.56 -12.00
C GLY A 403 1.74 12.33 -11.42
N PRO A 404 0.44 12.43 -11.12
CA PRO A 404 -0.32 11.38 -10.46
C PRO A 404 -0.26 10.05 -11.23
N GLY A 405 0.08 8.95 -10.54
CA GLY A 405 0.20 7.61 -11.16
C GLY A 405 1.41 7.45 -12.09
N SER A 406 2.44 8.32 -12.00
CA SER A 406 3.67 8.21 -12.79
C SER A 406 4.38 6.88 -12.55
N ALA A 407 4.52 6.43 -11.30
CA ALA A 407 5.20 5.18 -10.96
C ALA A 407 4.59 3.96 -11.67
N SER A 408 3.25 3.88 -11.75
CA SER A 408 2.55 2.80 -12.47
C SER A 408 2.84 2.86 -13.97
N ARG A 409 2.77 4.06 -14.56
CA ARG A 409 3.02 4.27 -15.99
C ARG A 409 4.47 4.01 -16.35
N GLN A 410 5.42 4.48 -15.54
CA GLN A 410 6.85 4.26 -15.71
C GLN A 410 7.18 2.77 -15.57
N GLY A 411 6.62 2.06 -14.58
CA GLY A 411 6.84 0.63 -14.39
C GLY A 411 6.46 -0.19 -15.62
N ILE A 412 5.25 0.02 -16.17
CA ILE A 412 4.80 -0.63 -17.40
C ILE A 412 5.64 -0.16 -18.60
N GLY A 413 5.74 1.17 -18.77
CA GLY A 413 6.36 1.77 -19.95
C GLY A 413 7.84 1.40 -20.10
N THR A 414 8.63 1.52 -19.04
CA THR A 414 10.06 1.23 -19.05
C THR A 414 10.34 -0.25 -19.32
N GLY A 415 9.61 -1.16 -18.66
CA GLY A 415 9.78 -2.59 -18.88
C GLY A 415 9.52 -3.00 -20.34
N VAL A 416 8.41 -2.51 -20.90
CA VAL A 416 8.06 -2.82 -22.29
C VAL A 416 8.98 -2.12 -23.30
N PHE A 417 9.36 -0.85 -23.03
CA PHE A 417 10.27 -0.08 -23.87
C PHE A 417 11.62 -0.78 -24.05
N PHE A 418 12.31 -1.08 -22.96
CA PHE A 418 13.62 -1.74 -23.00
C PHE A 418 13.52 -3.19 -23.47
N GLY A 419 12.46 -3.90 -23.09
CA GLY A 419 12.20 -5.24 -23.57
C GLY A 419 12.04 -5.29 -25.09
N MET A 420 11.25 -4.37 -25.66
CA MET A 420 11.09 -4.24 -27.13
C MET A 420 12.38 -3.79 -27.82
N LEU A 421 13.14 -2.88 -27.22
CA LEU A 421 14.41 -2.40 -27.76
C LEU A 421 15.42 -3.54 -27.91
N VAL A 422 15.54 -4.39 -26.87
CA VAL A 422 16.41 -5.59 -26.92
C VAL A 422 15.84 -6.65 -27.87
N ALA A 423 14.53 -6.82 -27.91
CA ALA A 423 13.89 -7.74 -28.85
C ALA A 423 14.14 -7.38 -30.33
N ILE A 424 14.20 -6.09 -30.66
CA ILE A 424 14.50 -5.63 -32.03
C ILE A 424 15.98 -5.76 -32.34
N SER A 425 16.86 -5.33 -31.44
CA SER A 425 18.30 -5.30 -31.69
C SER A 425 18.91 -6.70 -31.69
N VAL A 426 18.61 -7.47 -30.64
CA VAL A 426 19.22 -8.79 -30.40
C VAL A 426 18.29 -9.92 -30.88
N GLY A 427 16.99 -9.80 -30.58
CA GLY A 427 15.99 -10.84 -30.87
C GLY A 427 15.84 -11.15 -32.38
N ILE A 428 15.96 -10.15 -33.25
CA ILE A 428 15.91 -10.36 -34.72
C ILE A 428 17.00 -11.33 -35.19
N VAL A 429 18.16 -11.35 -34.53
CA VAL A 429 19.25 -12.27 -34.87
C VAL A 429 19.00 -13.65 -34.25
N PHE A 430 18.45 -13.71 -33.08
CA PHE A 430 18.22 -14.98 -32.38
C PHE A 430 17.05 -15.79 -32.97
N VAL A 431 16.00 -15.16 -33.46
CA VAL A 431 14.84 -15.88 -34.06
C VAL A 431 15.25 -16.78 -35.22
N PRO A 432 15.95 -16.31 -36.27
CA PRO A 432 16.46 -17.16 -37.34
C PRO A 432 17.40 -18.28 -36.85
N PHE A 433 18.26 -17.94 -35.85
CA PHE A 433 19.17 -18.91 -35.25
C PHE A 433 18.41 -20.06 -34.57
N PHE A 434 17.40 -19.76 -33.74
CA PHE A 434 16.58 -20.79 -33.10
C PHE A 434 15.76 -21.60 -34.08
N PHE A 435 15.27 -20.96 -35.17
CA PHE A 435 14.58 -21.67 -36.24
C PHE A 435 15.49 -22.72 -36.91
N VAL A 436 16.70 -22.34 -37.30
CA VAL A 436 17.69 -23.27 -37.92
C VAL A 436 18.06 -24.38 -36.94
N TRP A 437 18.29 -24.05 -35.67
CA TRP A 437 18.65 -25.00 -34.63
C TRP A 437 17.57 -26.08 -34.45
N ILE A 438 16.32 -25.68 -34.36
CA ILE A 438 15.20 -26.61 -34.19
C ILE A 438 14.97 -27.47 -35.43
N TYR A 439 15.06 -26.90 -36.61
CA TYR A 439 14.94 -27.68 -37.83
C TYR A 439 16.06 -28.72 -37.97
N ARG A 440 17.29 -28.42 -37.57
CA ARG A 440 18.41 -29.38 -37.52
C ARG A 440 18.16 -30.50 -36.52
N ILE A 441 17.61 -30.21 -35.35
CA ILE A 441 17.22 -31.22 -34.35
C ILE A 441 16.13 -32.13 -34.93
N LYS A 442 15.08 -31.55 -35.51
CA LYS A 442 13.98 -32.31 -36.15
C LYS A 442 14.51 -33.25 -37.27
N ALA A 443 15.43 -32.78 -38.10
CA ALA A 443 16.06 -33.60 -39.15
C ALA A 443 16.88 -34.75 -38.57
N LYS A 444 17.60 -34.55 -37.46
CA LYS A 444 18.34 -35.63 -36.78
C LYS A 444 17.40 -36.67 -36.12
N LEU A 445 16.29 -36.23 -35.54
CA LEU A 445 15.30 -37.14 -34.91
C LEU A 445 14.54 -37.97 -35.98
N LYS A 446 14.33 -37.44 -37.20
CA LYS A 446 13.67 -38.16 -38.31
C LYS A 446 14.60 -39.18 -38.99
N LYS A 447 15.92 -39.10 -38.74
CA LYS A 447 16.94 -40.05 -39.26
C LYS A 447 17.23 -41.20 -38.32
N ARG A 448 16.74 -41.16 -37.10
CA ARG A 448 16.69 -42.27 -36.13
C ARG A 448 15.32 -42.94 -36.16
#